data_23293604290b98e4789f72a0d33b6b3c
#
_entry.id   23293604290b98e4789f72a0d33b6b3c
#
_cell.length_a   1.000
_cell.length_b   1.000
_cell.length_c   1.000
_cell.angle_alpha   90.00
_cell.angle_beta   90.00
_cell.angle_gamma   90.00
#
_symmetry.space_group_name_H-M   'P 1'
#
loop_
_entity.id
_entity.type
_entity.pdbx_description
1 polymer ?
#
loop_
_entity_poly.entity_id
_entity_poly.type
_entity_poly.pdbx_seq_one_letter_code
_entity_poly.pdbx_strand_id
1 'polypeptide(L)'
;MIRSCYSESFDISREDFVKMVLKDSTFITELFLRADKKEKYKNDYLLSNPLLNRHILEDLILLENQLPFFILEELHEKFSKRHSENSLFIDLARNYFYSCIKSIPKEMEKEKGKKKEVKHFTDLIRYFHCPTKHKDFGDSIRDLSTATQLYETGVIFKLDEVGGLLDIQFDKWYPTEICPCFTCSWLLNCLPCLKCFECLERTQPLLKIPQFEIDDMTEGL
;
A
#
# COMPACT_ATOMS: atom_id res chain seq x y z
N MET A 1 12.16 16.56 21.87
CA MET A 1 11.18 16.38 20.80
C MET A 1 11.50 15.18 19.90
N ILE A 2 12.62 15.08 19.13
CA ILE A 2 12.87 13.89 18.28
C ILE A 2 13.03 12.60 19.10
N ARG A 3 13.83 12.62 20.16
CA ARG A 3 14.02 11.44 21.04
C ARG A 3 12.71 10.90 21.64
N SER A 4 11.73 11.74 21.88
CA SER A 4 10.43 11.31 22.43
C SER A 4 9.52 10.61 21.39
N CYS A 5 9.95 10.54 20.13
CA CYS A 5 9.24 9.75 19.10
C CYS A 5 9.62 8.26 19.16
N TYR A 6 10.64 7.88 19.91
CA TYR A 6 11.10 6.51 20.07
C TYR A 6 10.70 5.98 21.46
N SER A 7 10.30 4.72 21.52
CA SER A 7 9.90 4.06 22.77
C SER A 7 11.10 3.70 23.64
N GLU A 8 12.27 3.53 23.03
CA GLU A 8 13.48 3.12 23.72
C GLU A 8 14.36 4.31 24.10
N SER A 9 15.10 4.18 25.19
CA SER A 9 16.11 5.15 25.57
C SER A 9 17.45 4.77 24.95
N PHE A 10 18.04 5.69 24.20
CA PHE A 10 19.35 5.50 23.60
C PHE A 10 20.46 6.08 24.49
N ASP A 11 21.48 5.26 24.76
CA ASP A 11 22.69 5.71 25.46
C ASP A 11 23.68 6.37 24.48
N ILE A 12 23.19 7.44 23.84
CA ILE A 12 23.97 8.26 22.90
C ILE A 12 23.92 9.71 23.35
N SER A 13 25.05 10.43 23.21
CA SER A 13 25.08 11.86 23.51
C SER A 13 24.07 12.62 22.66
N ARG A 14 23.64 13.80 23.17
CA ARG A 14 22.69 14.64 22.40
C ARG A 14 23.28 15.06 21.05
N GLU A 15 24.55 15.42 21.05
CA GLU A 15 25.29 15.88 19.89
C GLU A 15 25.43 14.78 18.84
N ASP A 16 25.75 13.56 19.26
CA ASP A 16 25.91 12.45 18.36
C ASP A 16 24.56 11.98 17.79
N PHE A 17 23.52 12.00 18.61
CA PHE A 17 22.16 11.74 18.14
C PHE A 17 21.71 12.74 17.06
N VAL A 18 21.96 14.04 17.27
CA VAL A 18 21.64 15.07 16.26
C VAL A 18 22.46 14.88 15.00
N LYS A 19 23.75 14.57 15.11
CA LYS A 19 24.62 14.30 13.94
C LYS A 19 24.12 13.09 13.15
N MET A 20 23.71 12.01 13.83
CA MET A 20 23.15 10.81 13.21
C MET A 20 21.90 11.17 12.42
N VAL A 21 20.90 11.76 13.06
CA VAL A 21 19.63 12.16 12.41
C VAL A 21 19.87 13.08 11.22
N LEU A 22 20.79 14.04 11.31
CA LEU A 22 21.12 14.95 10.22
C LEU A 22 21.76 14.21 9.03
N LYS A 23 22.69 13.29 9.29
CA LYS A 23 23.34 12.50 8.23
C LYS A 23 22.32 11.64 7.48
N ASP A 24 21.49 10.90 8.21
CA ASP A 24 20.49 10.02 7.64
C ASP A 24 19.43 10.82 6.88
N SER A 25 18.94 11.92 7.45
CA SER A 25 17.98 12.79 6.76
C SER A 25 18.55 13.42 5.49
N THR A 26 19.83 13.81 5.50
CA THR A 26 20.52 14.38 4.35
C THR A 26 20.68 13.33 3.27
N PHE A 27 21.10 12.11 3.62
CA PHE A 27 21.22 10.99 2.72
C PHE A 27 19.88 10.66 2.03
N ILE A 28 18.82 10.53 2.83
CA ILE A 28 17.48 10.19 2.32
C ILE A 28 16.96 11.29 1.37
N THR A 29 17.12 12.55 1.76
CA THR A 29 16.68 13.69 0.93
C THR A 29 17.42 13.71 -0.40
N GLU A 30 18.74 13.54 -0.37
CA GLU A 30 19.55 13.53 -1.58
C GLU A 30 19.23 12.32 -2.47
N LEU A 31 19.02 11.15 -1.90
CA LEU A 31 18.61 9.95 -2.62
C LEU A 31 17.30 10.18 -3.39
N PHE A 32 16.30 10.73 -2.73
CA PHE A 32 15.00 10.98 -3.34
C PHE A 32 15.05 12.06 -4.43
N LEU A 33 15.83 13.13 -4.21
CA LEU A 33 16.04 14.16 -5.22
C LEU A 33 16.76 13.64 -6.47
N ARG A 34 17.74 12.73 -6.31
CA ARG A 34 18.41 12.08 -7.43
C ARG A 34 17.50 11.11 -8.15
N ALA A 35 16.70 10.34 -7.40
CA ALA A 35 15.74 9.43 -7.97
C ALA A 35 14.64 10.15 -8.78
N ASP A 36 14.20 11.30 -8.33
CA ASP A 36 13.23 12.13 -9.06
C ASP A 36 13.81 12.68 -10.38
N LYS A 37 15.13 12.98 -10.41
CA LYS A 37 15.87 13.47 -11.59
C LYS A 37 16.65 12.36 -12.30
N LYS A 38 16.05 11.16 -12.48
CA LYS A 38 16.70 9.94 -13.02
C LYS A 38 17.57 10.18 -14.25
N GLU A 39 17.09 10.97 -15.21
CA GLU A 39 17.83 11.24 -16.45
C GLU A 39 19.17 11.92 -16.19
N LYS A 40 19.23 12.82 -15.22
CA LYS A 40 20.46 13.53 -14.83
C LYS A 40 21.44 12.61 -14.10
N TYR A 41 20.91 11.67 -13.31
CA TYR A 41 21.71 10.78 -12.44
C TYR A 41 21.72 9.33 -12.94
N LYS A 42 21.63 9.12 -14.25
CA LYS A 42 21.59 7.80 -14.89
C LYS A 42 22.77 6.89 -14.53
N ASN A 43 23.93 7.47 -14.25
CA ASN A 43 25.15 6.75 -13.87
C ASN A 43 25.41 6.79 -12.35
N ASP A 44 24.44 7.18 -11.54
CA ASP A 44 24.58 7.16 -10.08
C ASP A 44 24.72 5.71 -9.61
N TYR A 45 25.76 5.44 -8.81
CA TYR A 45 26.09 4.07 -8.37
C TYR A 45 24.96 3.43 -7.55
N LEU A 46 24.27 4.20 -6.70
CA LEU A 46 23.19 3.67 -5.85
C LEU A 46 21.93 3.39 -6.67
N LEU A 47 21.56 4.34 -7.55
CA LEU A 47 20.29 4.26 -8.31
C LEU A 47 20.40 3.33 -9.52
N SER A 48 21.60 3.20 -10.11
CA SER A 48 21.81 2.33 -11.27
C SER A 48 22.00 0.86 -10.91
N ASN A 49 22.34 0.55 -9.65
CA ASN A 49 22.50 -0.82 -9.17
C ASN A 49 21.18 -1.32 -8.54
N PRO A 50 20.44 -2.23 -9.20
CA PRO A 50 19.14 -2.68 -8.71
C PRO A 50 19.22 -3.35 -7.33
N LEU A 51 20.30 -4.10 -7.04
CA LEU A 51 20.48 -4.78 -5.77
C LEU A 51 20.68 -3.79 -4.62
N LEU A 52 21.54 -2.79 -4.80
CA LEU A 52 21.76 -1.76 -3.80
C LEU A 52 20.50 -0.92 -3.55
N ASN A 53 19.81 -0.54 -4.62
CA ASN A 53 18.58 0.22 -4.49
C ASN A 53 17.49 -0.57 -3.74
N ARG A 54 17.44 -1.88 -3.96
CA ARG A 54 16.57 -2.80 -3.24
C ARG A 54 16.90 -2.84 -1.75
N HIS A 55 18.17 -3.05 -1.36
CA HIS A 55 18.56 -3.06 0.05
C HIS A 55 18.29 -1.72 0.74
N ILE A 56 18.53 -0.60 0.06
CA ILE A 56 18.18 0.71 0.61
C ILE A 56 16.66 0.84 0.82
N LEU A 57 15.85 0.35 -0.11
CA LEU A 57 14.40 0.34 0.03
C LEU A 57 13.96 -0.48 1.24
N GLU A 58 14.51 -1.69 1.40
CA GLU A 58 14.26 -2.56 2.54
C GLU A 58 14.60 -1.85 3.85
N ASP A 59 15.79 -1.26 3.96
CA ASP A 59 16.23 -0.52 5.14
C ASP A 59 15.31 0.68 5.45
N LEU A 60 14.82 1.37 4.43
CA LEU A 60 13.93 2.53 4.62
C LEU A 60 12.53 2.15 5.14
N ILE A 61 12.08 0.92 4.92
CA ILE A 61 10.76 0.45 5.38
C ILE A 61 10.82 -0.34 6.70
N LEU A 62 12.00 -0.75 7.17
CA LEU A 62 12.15 -1.40 8.47
C LEU A 62 11.64 -0.51 9.59
N LEU A 63 10.79 -1.05 10.46
CA LEU A 63 10.16 -0.28 11.54
C LEU A 63 11.17 0.25 12.54
N GLU A 64 12.21 -0.51 12.83
CA GLU A 64 13.31 -0.14 13.73
C GLU A 64 14.24 0.92 13.14
N ASN A 65 14.17 1.18 11.85
CA ASN A 65 15.04 2.13 11.13
C ASN A 65 14.29 3.39 10.68
N GLN A 66 13.25 3.79 11.38
CA GLN A 66 12.42 4.92 10.97
C GLN A 66 12.89 6.24 11.56
N LEU A 67 12.95 7.27 10.71
CA LEU A 67 13.01 8.66 11.14
C LEU A 67 11.60 9.27 11.17
N PRO A 68 11.29 10.16 12.14
CA PRO A 68 10.03 10.88 12.12
C PRO A 68 9.88 11.71 10.84
N PHE A 69 8.80 11.51 10.10
CA PHE A 69 8.60 12.09 8.79
C PHE A 69 8.66 13.63 8.79
N PHE A 70 8.14 14.26 9.83
CA PHE A 70 8.15 15.72 9.98
C PHE A 70 9.57 16.33 9.98
N ILE A 71 10.58 15.57 10.44
CA ILE A 71 11.98 16.03 10.42
C ILE A 71 12.50 16.08 8.99
N LEU A 72 12.17 15.06 8.20
CA LEU A 72 12.56 14.98 6.80
C LEU A 72 11.87 16.11 5.99
N GLU A 73 10.60 16.38 6.26
CA GLU A 73 9.88 17.50 5.65
C GLU A 73 10.50 18.84 6.02
N GLU A 74 10.78 19.08 7.31
CA GLU A 74 11.35 20.36 7.78
C GLU A 74 12.75 20.61 7.19
N LEU A 75 13.60 19.59 7.14
CA LEU A 75 14.94 19.69 6.57
C LEU A 75 14.89 19.91 5.07
N HIS A 76 14.03 19.18 4.36
CA HIS A 76 13.81 19.36 2.93
C HIS A 76 13.27 20.76 2.61
N GLU A 77 12.33 21.28 3.39
CA GLU A 77 11.79 22.62 3.18
C GLU A 77 12.89 23.71 3.30
N LYS A 78 13.77 23.57 4.30
CA LYS A 78 14.91 24.48 4.45
C LYS A 78 15.90 24.37 3.28
N PHE A 79 16.11 23.17 2.76
CA PHE A 79 16.95 22.92 1.59
C PHE A 79 16.30 23.52 0.33
N SER A 80 15.02 23.25 0.09
CA SER A 80 14.26 23.68 -1.08
C SER A 80 14.21 25.20 -1.22
N LYS A 81 14.02 25.92 -0.11
CA LYS A 81 14.06 27.40 -0.07
C LYS A 81 15.40 27.97 -0.53
N ARG A 82 16.50 27.24 -0.32
CA ARG A 82 17.86 27.69 -0.74
C ARG A 82 18.16 27.38 -2.20
N HIS A 83 17.54 26.34 -2.77
CA HIS A 83 17.87 25.81 -4.09
C HIS A 83 16.74 25.98 -5.12
N SER A 84 15.68 26.75 -4.78
CA SER A 84 14.51 26.99 -5.64
C SER A 84 13.83 25.67 -6.11
N GLU A 85 13.90 24.64 -5.31
CA GLU A 85 13.20 23.37 -5.53
C GLU A 85 11.76 23.56 -5.04
N ASN A 86 10.77 23.25 -5.88
CA ASN A 86 9.35 23.42 -5.54
C ASN A 86 8.64 22.11 -5.17
N SER A 87 9.36 20.98 -5.12
CA SER A 87 8.79 19.69 -4.78
C SER A 87 8.55 19.55 -3.29
N LEU A 88 7.42 18.98 -2.90
CA LEU A 88 7.17 18.59 -1.51
C LEU A 88 7.92 17.30 -1.21
N PHE A 89 8.45 17.15 0.01
CA PHE A 89 9.16 15.93 0.41
C PHE A 89 8.29 14.68 0.31
N ILE A 90 7.01 14.79 0.66
CA ILE A 90 6.06 13.68 0.53
C ILE A 90 5.88 13.21 -0.91
N ASP A 91 5.94 14.12 -1.89
CA ASP A 91 5.83 13.76 -3.30
C ASP A 91 7.10 13.06 -3.80
N LEU A 92 8.29 13.51 -3.35
CA LEU A 92 9.56 12.83 -3.63
C LEU A 92 9.59 11.43 -3.04
N ALA A 93 9.18 11.28 -1.78
CA ALA A 93 9.09 9.98 -1.11
C ALA A 93 8.12 9.06 -1.85
N ARG A 94 6.94 9.56 -2.19
CA ARG A 94 5.92 8.83 -2.95
C ARG A 94 6.46 8.36 -4.30
N ASN A 95 7.09 9.24 -5.07
CA ASN A 95 7.68 8.90 -6.37
C ASN A 95 8.77 7.83 -6.24
N TYR A 96 9.62 7.93 -5.21
CA TYR A 96 10.66 6.94 -4.96
C TYR A 96 10.06 5.56 -4.67
N PHE A 97 9.17 5.46 -3.70
CA PHE A 97 8.54 4.18 -3.35
C PHE A 97 7.69 3.62 -4.48
N TYR A 98 6.93 4.45 -5.19
CA TYR A 98 6.15 4.03 -6.35
C TYR A 98 7.03 3.42 -7.46
N SER A 99 8.21 3.96 -7.67
CA SER A 99 9.14 3.44 -8.68
C SER A 99 9.77 2.09 -8.30
N CYS A 100 9.79 1.77 -7.01
CA CYS A 100 10.44 0.57 -6.46
C CYS A 100 9.43 -0.54 -6.11
N ILE A 101 8.22 -0.17 -5.71
CA ILE A 101 7.17 -1.11 -5.28
C ILE A 101 6.11 -1.20 -6.38
N LYS A 102 6.11 -2.30 -7.13
CA LYS A 102 5.20 -2.51 -8.28
C LYS A 102 3.72 -2.60 -7.90
N SER A 103 3.42 -2.96 -6.65
CA SER A 103 2.05 -3.21 -6.17
C SER A 103 1.28 -1.96 -5.73
N ILE A 104 1.86 -0.76 -5.87
CA ILE A 104 1.17 0.49 -5.52
C ILE A 104 0.16 0.84 -6.61
N PRO A 105 -1.14 1.03 -6.27
CA PRO A 105 -2.17 1.35 -7.25
C PRO A 105 -1.92 2.68 -7.96
N LYS A 106 -2.03 2.70 -9.30
CA LYS A 106 -1.86 3.92 -10.13
C LYS A 106 -2.85 5.03 -9.81
N GLU A 107 -3.99 4.70 -9.21
CA GLU A 107 -5.02 5.69 -8.84
C GLU A 107 -4.56 6.66 -7.75
N MET A 108 -3.56 6.29 -6.97
CA MET A 108 -2.97 7.16 -5.94
C MET A 108 -2.16 8.32 -6.51
N GLU A 109 -1.80 8.30 -7.80
CA GLU A 109 -1.23 9.47 -8.48
C GLU A 109 -2.15 10.71 -8.44
N LYS A 110 -3.48 10.48 -8.34
CA LYS A 110 -4.49 11.56 -8.31
C LYS A 110 -4.61 12.28 -6.97
N GLU A 111 -4.02 11.73 -5.91
CA GLU A 111 -4.06 12.34 -4.58
C GLU A 111 -2.88 13.28 -4.27
N LYS A 112 -2.13 13.67 -5.30
CA LYS A 112 -1.07 14.70 -5.17
C LYS A 112 -1.63 15.97 -4.53
N GLY A 113 -1.03 16.38 -3.42
CA GLY A 113 -1.38 17.61 -2.73
C GLY A 113 -2.35 17.49 -1.54
N LYS A 114 -2.92 16.34 -1.26
CA LYS A 114 -3.64 16.16 0.01
C LYS A 114 -2.65 15.95 1.15
N LYS A 115 -2.57 16.92 2.05
CA LYS A 115 -1.73 16.87 3.24
C LYS A 115 -2.32 15.85 4.21
N LYS A 116 -1.83 14.61 4.17
CA LYS A 116 -2.11 13.60 5.18
C LYS A 116 -0.94 13.58 6.15
N GLU A 117 -1.24 13.48 7.44
CA GLU A 117 -0.22 13.37 8.47
C GLU A 117 0.43 11.99 8.41
N VAL A 118 1.58 11.91 7.76
CA VAL A 118 2.42 10.71 7.67
C VAL A 118 3.42 10.76 8.81
N LYS A 119 3.54 9.68 9.57
CA LYS A 119 4.44 9.61 10.74
C LYS A 119 5.86 9.17 10.37
N HIS A 120 5.97 8.18 9.48
CA HIS A 120 7.22 7.58 9.01
C HIS A 120 6.99 6.84 7.67
N PHE A 121 8.05 6.33 7.04
CA PHE A 121 7.93 5.67 5.73
C PHE A 121 7.04 4.42 5.74
N THR A 122 7.13 3.60 6.77
CA THR A 122 6.25 2.42 6.89
C THR A 122 4.76 2.83 6.94
N ASP A 123 4.43 3.95 7.60
CA ASP A 123 3.07 4.51 7.58
C ASP A 123 2.67 5.02 6.18
N LEU A 124 3.60 5.62 5.46
CA LEU A 124 3.39 6.04 4.06
C LEU A 124 3.10 4.83 3.15
N ILE A 125 3.89 3.76 3.27
CA ILE A 125 3.69 2.51 2.51
C ILE A 125 2.35 1.86 2.86
N ARG A 126 2.04 1.75 4.16
CA ARG A 126 0.74 1.27 4.61
C ARG A 126 -0.41 2.05 3.99
N TYR A 127 -0.26 3.38 3.89
CA TYR A 127 -1.26 4.22 3.23
C TYR A 127 -1.46 3.85 1.76
N PHE A 128 -0.41 3.51 1.03
CA PHE A 128 -0.52 3.08 -0.38
C PHE A 128 -1.29 1.77 -0.54
N HIS A 129 -1.23 0.90 0.45
CA HIS A 129 -1.93 -0.39 0.42
C HIS A 129 -3.32 -0.36 1.06
N CYS A 130 -3.66 0.71 1.79
CA CYS A 130 -4.99 0.84 2.39
C CYS A 130 -6.06 1.08 1.31
N PRO A 131 -7.22 0.44 1.39
CA PRO A 131 -8.33 0.69 0.49
C PRO A 131 -8.78 2.15 0.60
N THR A 132 -9.05 2.77 -0.55
CA THR A 132 -9.48 4.17 -0.66
C THR A 132 -10.85 4.43 -0.03
N LYS A 133 -11.64 3.38 0.17
CA LYS A 133 -12.93 3.42 0.85
C LYS A 133 -12.80 2.69 2.18
N HIS A 134 -12.63 3.43 3.27
CA HIS A 134 -12.89 2.88 4.60
C HIS A 134 -14.39 2.56 4.70
N LYS A 135 -14.75 1.33 4.42
CA LYS A 135 -15.99 0.77 4.94
C LYS A 135 -15.77 0.60 6.44
N ASP A 136 -16.75 1.00 7.25
CA ASP A 136 -16.72 0.73 8.68
C ASP A 136 -16.32 -0.73 8.87
N PHE A 137 -15.25 -0.93 9.61
CA PHE A 137 -14.81 -2.28 9.96
C PHE A 137 -15.93 -2.83 10.85
N GLY A 138 -16.64 -3.83 10.34
CA GLY A 138 -17.56 -4.62 11.16
C GLY A 138 -16.80 -5.29 12.32
N ASP A 139 -17.51 -6.07 13.12
CA ASP A 139 -16.91 -6.85 14.20
C ASP A 139 -15.73 -7.68 13.72
N SER A 140 -14.72 -7.82 14.58
CA SER A 140 -13.53 -8.61 14.26
C SER A 140 -13.92 -10.05 13.92
N ILE A 141 -13.49 -10.53 12.75
CA ILE A 141 -13.68 -11.92 12.35
C ILE A 141 -12.74 -12.77 13.22
N ARG A 142 -13.30 -13.59 14.10
CA ARG A 142 -12.52 -14.50 14.97
C ARG A 142 -12.15 -15.80 14.28
N ASP A 143 -13.05 -16.30 13.43
CA ASP A 143 -12.87 -17.57 12.70
C ASP A 143 -13.05 -17.30 11.20
N LEU A 144 -11.95 -17.32 10.47
CA LEU A 144 -11.96 -17.20 9.01
C LEU A 144 -11.92 -18.62 8.41
N SER A 145 -12.92 -18.95 7.57
CA SER A 145 -12.90 -20.20 6.81
C SER A 145 -11.72 -20.24 5.85
N THR A 146 -11.15 -21.44 5.66
CA THR A 146 -10.09 -21.64 4.66
C THR A 146 -10.60 -21.38 3.24
N ALA A 147 -9.71 -21.08 2.30
CA ALA A 147 -10.07 -20.88 0.90
C ALA A 147 -10.82 -22.11 0.31
N THR A 148 -10.41 -23.33 0.70
CA THR A 148 -11.08 -24.57 0.29
C THR A 148 -12.51 -24.62 0.81
N GLN A 149 -12.73 -24.33 2.09
CA GLN A 149 -14.08 -24.29 2.68
C GLN A 149 -14.96 -23.23 2.01
N LEU A 150 -14.41 -22.03 1.72
CA LEU A 150 -15.13 -20.99 1.01
C LEU A 150 -15.51 -21.44 -0.41
N TYR A 151 -14.60 -22.11 -1.11
CA TYR A 151 -14.85 -22.66 -2.45
C TYR A 151 -15.95 -23.73 -2.43
N GLU A 152 -15.89 -24.66 -1.46
CA GLU A 152 -16.89 -25.73 -1.28
C GLU A 152 -18.28 -25.15 -0.94
N THR A 153 -18.35 -23.99 -0.31
CA THR A 153 -19.63 -23.28 -0.05
C THR A 153 -20.12 -22.44 -1.23
N GLY A 154 -19.40 -22.47 -2.37
CA GLY A 154 -19.81 -21.81 -3.60
C GLY A 154 -19.29 -20.38 -3.76
N VAL A 155 -18.29 -19.97 -2.98
CA VAL A 155 -17.62 -18.66 -3.17
C VAL A 155 -16.71 -18.74 -4.39
N ILE A 156 -16.89 -17.82 -5.32
CA ILE A 156 -16.00 -17.65 -6.48
C ILE A 156 -14.87 -16.70 -6.11
N PHE A 157 -13.64 -17.11 -6.38
CA PHE A 157 -12.46 -16.26 -6.27
C PHE A 157 -12.16 -15.59 -7.59
N LYS A 158 -12.00 -14.27 -7.59
CA LYS A 158 -11.65 -13.50 -8.78
C LYS A 158 -10.46 -12.60 -8.49
N LEU A 159 -9.54 -12.54 -9.45
CA LEU A 159 -8.43 -11.60 -9.42
C LEU A 159 -8.95 -10.17 -9.58
N ASP A 160 -8.46 -9.26 -8.71
CA ASP A 160 -8.62 -7.82 -8.87
C ASP A 160 -7.28 -7.23 -9.35
N GLU A 161 -7.25 -6.77 -10.60
CA GLU A 161 -6.04 -6.20 -11.22
C GLU A 161 -5.84 -4.71 -10.86
N VAL A 162 -6.83 -4.08 -10.23
CA VAL A 162 -6.85 -2.63 -10.00
C VAL A 162 -6.73 -2.26 -8.53
N GLY A 163 -7.16 -3.15 -7.63
CA GLY A 163 -7.19 -2.92 -6.18
C GLY A 163 -5.78 -2.85 -5.55
N GLY A 164 -5.65 -2.10 -4.46
CA GLY A 164 -4.47 -2.15 -3.60
C GLY A 164 -4.38 -3.50 -2.87
N LEU A 165 -3.18 -3.86 -2.41
CA LEU A 165 -2.89 -5.16 -1.80
C LEU A 165 -3.86 -5.56 -0.66
N LEU A 166 -4.37 -4.59 0.09
CA LEU A 166 -5.33 -4.80 1.18
C LEU A 166 -6.79 -4.59 0.77
N ASP A 167 -7.06 -4.32 -0.51
CA ASP A 167 -8.43 -4.08 -1.01
C ASP A 167 -9.11 -5.40 -1.39
N ILE A 168 -9.33 -6.25 -0.39
CA ILE A 168 -10.09 -7.49 -0.57
C ILE A 168 -11.57 -7.15 -0.50
N GLN A 169 -12.30 -7.44 -1.58
CA GLN A 169 -13.72 -7.11 -1.70
C GLN A 169 -14.56 -8.38 -1.75
N PHE A 170 -15.61 -8.40 -0.93
CA PHE A 170 -16.60 -9.47 -0.93
C PHE A 170 -17.92 -8.92 -1.44
N ASP A 171 -18.27 -9.28 -2.68
CA ASP A 171 -19.51 -8.88 -3.32
C ASP A 171 -20.58 -9.94 -3.04
N LYS A 172 -21.61 -9.57 -2.27
CA LYS A 172 -22.83 -10.34 -2.13
C LYS A 172 -23.85 -9.80 -3.14
N TRP A 173 -24.18 -10.62 -4.11
CA TRP A 173 -25.29 -10.32 -4.99
C TRP A 173 -26.57 -10.88 -4.38
N TYR A 174 -27.57 -10.02 -4.18
CA TYR A 174 -28.90 -10.45 -3.74
C TYR A 174 -29.71 -10.80 -4.99
N PRO A 175 -30.11 -12.08 -5.17
CA PRO A 175 -30.84 -12.53 -6.35
C PRO A 175 -32.22 -11.86 -6.51
N THR A 176 -32.73 -11.26 -5.45
CA THR A 176 -34.07 -10.62 -5.42
C THR A 176 -34.19 -9.37 -6.28
N GLU A 177 -33.09 -8.69 -6.61
CA GLU A 177 -33.12 -7.48 -7.44
C GLU A 177 -33.14 -7.76 -8.93
N ILE A 178 -32.80 -8.99 -9.37
CA ILE A 178 -32.56 -9.29 -10.78
C ILE A 178 -33.55 -10.29 -11.34
N CYS A 179 -34.07 -11.19 -10.54
CA CYS A 179 -35.02 -12.19 -11.00
C CYS A 179 -36.17 -12.36 -9.98
N PRO A 180 -37.36 -11.80 -10.27
CA PRO A 180 -38.55 -11.96 -9.42
C PRO A 180 -38.97 -13.43 -9.23
N CYS A 181 -38.49 -14.34 -10.09
CA CYS A 181 -38.75 -15.78 -10.00
C CYS A 181 -38.09 -16.45 -8.79
N PHE A 182 -37.07 -15.84 -8.16
CA PHE A 182 -36.41 -16.40 -6.98
C PHE A 182 -37.25 -16.31 -5.69
N THR A 183 -38.31 -15.52 -5.70
CA THR A 183 -39.25 -15.47 -4.56
C THR A 183 -40.16 -16.70 -4.48
N CYS A 184 -40.20 -17.53 -5.51
CA CYS A 184 -41.04 -18.74 -5.58
C CYS A 184 -40.16 -19.98 -5.52
N SER A 185 -39.83 -20.45 -4.32
CA SER A 185 -38.95 -21.62 -4.07
C SER A 185 -39.45 -22.94 -4.68
N TRP A 186 -40.71 -23.03 -5.06
CA TRP A 186 -41.27 -24.24 -5.71
C TRP A 186 -41.00 -24.30 -7.21
N LEU A 187 -40.66 -23.17 -7.85
CA LEU A 187 -40.33 -23.10 -9.28
C LEU A 187 -38.88 -23.55 -9.59
N LEU A 188 -38.00 -23.60 -8.59
CA LEU A 188 -36.65 -24.13 -8.73
C LEU A 188 -36.61 -25.63 -9.09
N ASN A 189 -37.70 -26.36 -8.84
CA ASN A 189 -37.82 -27.76 -9.18
C ASN A 189 -38.46 -28.02 -10.58
N CYS A 190 -38.90 -26.99 -11.26
CA CYS A 190 -39.59 -27.12 -12.53
C CYS A 190 -38.89 -26.33 -13.62
N LEU A 191 -38.09 -27.01 -14.43
CA LEU A 191 -37.54 -26.63 -15.72
C LEU A 191 -36.09 -26.07 -15.72
N PRO A 192 -35.22 -26.70 -16.52
CA PRO A 192 -33.93 -26.18 -16.89
C PRO A 192 -34.10 -25.08 -17.96
N CYS A 193 -34.48 -23.91 -17.53
CA CYS A 193 -34.39 -22.73 -18.39
C CYS A 193 -32.91 -22.33 -18.48
N LEU A 194 -32.28 -22.51 -19.65
CA LEU A 194 -30.87 -22.19 -19.92
C LEU A 194 -30.48 -20.75 -19.47
N LYS A 195 -31.47 -19.83 -19.46
CA LYS A 195 -31.29 -18.48 -18.93
C LYS A 195 -31.13 -18.40 -17.40
N CYS A 196 -31.59 -19.41 -16.65
CA CYS A 196 -31.41 -19.47 -15.20
C CYS A 196 -29.99 -19.88 -14.81
N PHE A 197 -29.24 -20.56 -15.65
CA PHE A 197 -27.84 -20.88 -15.37
C PHE A 197 -26.95 -19.63 -15.33
N GLU A 198 -27.10 -18.71 -16.26
CA GLU A 198 -26.38 -17.42 -16.21
C GLU A 198 -26.80 -16.57 -15.01
N CYS A 199 -28.06 -16.64 -14.59
CA CYS A 199 -28.51 -15.99 -13.36
C CYS A 199 -27.93 -16.67 -12.11
N LEU A 200 -27.78 -17.99 -12.08
CA LEU A 200 -27.20 -18.72 -10.97
C LEU A 200 -25.71 -18.41 -10.79
N GLU A 201 -24.94 -18.35 -11.87
CA GLU A 201 -23.54 -17.93 -11.80
C GLU A 201 -23.38 -16.50 -11.26
N ARG A 202 -24.33 -15.62 -11.58
CA ARG A 202 -24.35 -14.24 -11.06
C ARG A 202 -24.80 -14.12 -9.60
N THR A 203 -25.38 -15.15 -9.00
CA THR A 203 -25.84 -15.15 -7.60
C THR A 203 -24.82 -15.69 -6.61
N GLN A 204 -23.70 -16.23 -7.10
CA GLN A 204 -22.66 -16.75 -6.23
C GLN A 204 -21.88 -15.62 -5.57
N PRO A 205 -21.58 -15.73 -4.27
CA PRO A 205 -20.76 -14.74 -3.59
C PRO A 205 -19.37 -14.69 -4.21
N LEU A 206 -18.92 -13.50 -4.52
CA LEU A 206 -17.66 -13.24 -5.22
C LEU A 206 -16.64 -12.61 -4.27
N LEU A 207 -15.50 -13.26 -4.10
CA LEU A 207 -14.36 -12.72 -3.38
C LEU A 207 -13.30 -12.24 -4.37
N LYS A 208 -13.12 -10.93 -4.46
CA LYS A 208 -12.08 -10.30 -5.26
C LYS A 208 -10.83 -10.16 -4.42
N ILE A 209 -9.73 -10.70 -4.92
CA ILE A 209 -8.43 -10.67 -4.27
C ILE A 209 -7.45 -9.95 -5.19
N PRO A 210 -6.72 -8.93 -4.68
CA PRO A 210 -5.69 -8.25 -5.46
C PRO A 210 -4.59 -9.22 -5.91
N GLN A 211 -3.93 -8.89 -7.02
CA GLN A 211 -2.78 -9.62 -7.49
C GLN A 211 -1.63 -9.46 -6.50
N PHE A 212 -1.07 -10.57 -6.04
CA PHE A 212 0.10 -10.62 -5.20
C PHE A 212 1.21 -11.37 -5.94
N GLU A 213 2.32 -10.67 -6.22
CA GLU A 213 3.51 -11.30 -6.79
C GLU A 213 4.38 -11.84 -5.64
N ILE A 214 4.64 -13.14 -5.65
CA ILE A 214 5.58 -13.78 -4.74
C ILE A 214 6.95 -13.71 -5.39
N ASP A 215 7.88 -13.04 -4.76
CA ASP A 215 9.28 -12.97 -5.15
C ASP A 215 10.16 -13.28 -3.93
N ASP A 216 11.48 -13.24 -4.12
CA ASP A 216 12.44 -13.52 -3.04
C ASP A 216 12.32 -12.56 -1.84
N MET A 217 11.57 -11.44 -2.00
CA MET A 217 11.30 -10.47 -0.94
C MET A 217 10.16 -10.90 -0.02
N THR A 218 9.28 -11.77 -0.49
CA THR A 218 8.11 -12.21 0.28
C THR A 218 8.41 -13.28 1.31
N GLU A 219 9.62 -13.89 1.29
CA GLU A 219 10.06 -14.84 2.32
C GLU A 219 10.36 -14.17 3.68
N GLY A 220 10.51 -12.84 3.70
CA GLY A 220 10.83 -12.05 4.91
C GLY A 220 9.64 -11.28 5.50
N LEU A 221 8.43 -11.43 4.93
CA LEU A 221 7.19 -10.84 5.43
C LEU A 221 6.39 -11.88 6.23
#